data_e86efa948e4a09f00682cb91509c42fc
#
_entry.id   e86efa948e4a09f00682cb91509c42fc
#
_cell.length_a   1.000
_cell.length_b   1.000
_cell.length_c   1.000
_cell.angle_alpha   90.00
_cell.angle_beta   90.00
_cell.angle_gamma   90.00
#
_symmetry.space_group_name_H-M   'P 1'
#
loop_
_entity.id
_entity.type
_entity.pdbx_description
1 polymer ?
#
loop_
_entity_poly.entity_id
_entity_poly.type
_entity_poly.pdbx_seq_one_letter_code
_entity_poly.pdbx_strand_id
1 'polypeptide(L)'
;MKNSVRHIIASVLLVSLLWADVSVPQTQQSASARADQNRKFQPQLVTRAVRVINPPARGSVTTTLKGTELAPNASGEAKLKMGAVEVTIEAQASGLGTPGSYGAQFETYVMWAITPAGRVFKLGAMEAKGNRFELNAKSAVRSFAIVVTAEPYQQVTRPADMIVLEVVAGDQTVAASYEFLKGAYAPVGYLFSPLDTGAGYPSQILQMYNARRIATLAGAKGNDNFKMGDELFNSVISSAERQKKFTDVILGQAVSATQYFEAARVKVVGI
;
A
#
# COMPACT_ATOMS: atom_id res chain seq x y z
N MET A 1 -2.09 -93.22 -31.45
CA MET A 1 -3.35 -93.59 -30.76
C MET A 1 -3.85 -92.31 -29.99
N LYS A 2 -4.84 -91.74 -30.55
CA LYS A 2 -6.18 -91.50 -29.92
C LYS A 2 -6.07 -90.84 -28.56
N ASN A 3 -6.57 -89.74 -28.39
CA ASN A 3 -7.87 -89.00 -28.25
C ASN A 3 -7.61 -87.89 -27.25
N SER A 4 -8.24 -86.84 -27.11
CA SER A 4 -9.47 -86.27 -27.56
C SER A 4 -9.63 -84.88 -26.91
N VAL A 5 -10.06 -84.02 -27.67
CA VAL A 5 -10.60 -82.67 -27.44
C VAL A 5 -11.49 -82.58 -26.17
N ARG A 6 -11.41 -81.50 -25.44
CA ARG A 6 -12.54 -80.80 -24.87
C ARG A 6 -12.31 -79.30 -24.73
N HIS A 7 -13.09 -78.56 -25.48
CA HIS A 7 -13.26 -77.10 -25.37
C HIS A 7 -13.92 -76.71 -24.07
N ILE A 8 -13.38 -75.71 -23.41
CA ILE A 8 -14.13 -74.90 -22.44
C ILE A 8 -14.02 -73.46 -22.91
N ILE A 9 -15.14 -72.94 -23.38
CA ILE A 9 -15.35 -71.57 -23.72
C ILE A 9 -15.63 -70.85 -22.36
N ALA A 10 -14.69 -70.01 -21.93
CA ALA A 10 -14.93 -69.08 -20.84
C ALA A 10 -15.21 -67.69 -21.46
N SER A 11 -16.46 -67.30 -21.41
CA SER A 11 -16.95 -65.99 -21.79
C SER A 11 -16.41 -64.96 -20.78
N VAL A 12 -15.45 -64.15 -21.17
CA VAL A 12 -15.02 -62.97 -20.43
C VAL A 12 -15.94 -61.84 -20.83
N LEU A 13 -16.89 -61.46 -19.97
CA LEU A 13 -17.65 -60.24 -20.02
C LEU A 13 -16.72 -59.07 -19.78
N LEU A 14 -16.35 -58.34 -20.86
CA LEU A 14 -15.69 -57.03 -20.77
C LEU A 14 -16.72 -56.00 -20.30
N VAL A 15 -16.73 -55.68 -19.02
CA VAL A 15 -17.41 -54.50 -18.50
C VAL A 15 -16.51 -53.29 -18.82
N SER A 16 -16.78 -52.63 -19.94
CA SER A 16 -16.18 -51.31 -20.24
C SER A 16 -16.82 -50.26 -19.36
N LEU A 17 -16.14 -49.95 -18.24
CA LEU A 17 -16.41 -48.74 -17.46
C LEU A 17 -16.03 -47.54 -18.30
N LEU A 18 -17.03 -46.87 -18.87
CA LEU A 18 -16.91 -45.52 -19.43
C LEU A 18 -16.59 -44.55 -18.28
N TRP A 19 -15.32 -44.26 -18.10
CA TRP A 19 -14.90 -43.08 -17.36
C TRP A 19 -15.19 -41.92 -18.22
N ALA A 20 -16.29 -41.22 -17.97
CA ALA A 20 -16.48 -39.89 -18.52
C ALA A 20 -15.46 -38.97 -17.82
N ASP A 21 -14.37 -38.68 -18.49
CA ASP A 21 -13.47 -37.61 -18.12
C ASP A 21 -14.26 -36.29 -18.18
N VAL A 22 -14.79 -35.89 -17.03
CA VAL A 22 -15.29 -34.52 -16.86
C VAL A 22 -14.06 -33.62 -16.74
N SER A 23 -13.46 -33.30 -17.89
CA SER A 23 -12.47 -32.24 -17.99
C SER A 23 -13.17 -30.90 -17.75
N VAL A 24 -13.25 -30.50 -16.49
CA VAL A 24 -13.57 -29.09 -16.17
C VAL A 24 -12.45 -28.25 -16.77
N PRO A 25 -12.76 -27.34 -17.71
CA PRO A 25 -11.71 -26.56 -18.37
C PRO A 25 -10.97 -25.73 -17.33
N GLN A 26 -9.66 -25.97 -17.19
CA GLN A 26 -8.74 -25.25 -16.27
C GLN A 26 -8.82 -23.72 -16.40
N THR A 27 -9.30 -23.21 -17.53
CA THR A 27 -9.55 -21.79 -17.80
C THR A 27 -10.70 -21.21 -16.97
N GLN A 28 -11.73 -21.98 -16.63
CA GLN A 28 -12.84 -21.48 -15.80
C GLN A 28 -12.46 -21.44 -14.31
N GLN A 29 -11.68 -22.41 -13.83
CA GLN A 29 -11.17 -22.39 -12.45
C GLN A 29 -10.20 -21.25 -12.21
N SER A 30 -9.35 -20.89 -13.20
CA SER A 30 -8.43 -19.76 -13.08
C SER A 30 -9.16 -18.41 -13.16
N ALA A 31 -10.24 -18.30 -13.91
CA ALA A 31 -11.05 -17.08 -14.01
C ALA A 31 -11.89 -16.85 -12.74
N SER A 32 -12.50 -17.89 -12.17
CA SER A 32 -13.24 -17.78 -10.92
C SER A 32 -12.33 -17.50 -9.72
N ALA A 33 -11.16 -18.12 -9.64
CA ALA A 33 -10.17 -17.85 -8.60
C ALA A 33 -9.62 -16.42 -8.69
N ARG A 34 -9.41 -15.89 -9.92
CA ARG A 34 -9.02 -14.49 -10.14
C ARG A 34 -10.16 -13.51 -9.81
N ALA A 35 -11.41 -13.86 -10.13
CA ALA A 35 -12.57 -13.05 -9.79
C ALA A 35 -12.80 -13.02 -8.25
N ASP A 36 -12.56 -14.12 -7.55
CA ASP A 36 -12.64 -14.19 -6.08
C ASP A 36 -11.45 -13.46 -5.41
N GLN A 37 -10.26 -13.51 -5.98
CA GLN A 37 -9.14 -12.68 -5.53
C GLN A 37 -9.42 -11.18 -5.73
N ASN A 38 -9.91 -10.78 -6.88
CA ASN A 38 -10.29 -9.39 -7.13
C ASN A 38 -11.42 -8.91 -6.20
N ARG A 39 -12.36 -9.77 -5.84
CA ARG A 39 -13.44 -9.43 -4.90
C ARG A 39 -12.95 -9.25 -3.46
N LYS A 40 -11.86 -9.92 -3.07
CA LYS A 40 -11.23 -9.78 -1.75
C LYS A 40 -10.43 -8.48 -1.57
N PHE A 41 -10.12 -7.77 -2.66
CA PHE A 41 -9.21 -6.64 -2.67
C PHE A 41 -9.86 -5.33 -3.13
N GLN A 42 -11.18 -5.23 -3.04
CA GLN A 42 -11.82 -3.92 -3.21
C GLN A 42 -11.63 -3.12 -1.92
N PRO A 43 -10.98 -1.96 -1.97
CA PRO A 43 -10.83 -1.10 -0.82
C PRO A 43 -12.19 -0.65 -0.33
N GLN A 44 -12.39 -0.71 0.99
CA GLN A 44 -13.59 -0.23 1.63
C GLN A 44 -13.30 1.06 2.37
N LEU A 45 -14.19 2.04 2.25
CA LEU A 45 -14.12 3.24 3.04
C LEU A 45 -14.68 2.92 4.44
N VAL A 46 -13.86 3.09 5.47
CA VAL A 46 -14.21 2.80 6.86
C VAL A 46 -13.95 4.02 7.72
N THR A 47 -14.87 4.32 8.62
CA THR A 47 -14.75 5.45 9.55
C THR A 47 -13.98 5.03 10.80
N ARG A 48 -13.04 5.89 11.23
CA ARG A 48 -12.30 5.76 12.49
C ARG A 48 -12.39 7.02 13.32
N ALA A 49 -12.57 6.88 14.62
CA ALA A 49 -12.48 7.98 15.57
C ALA A 49 -11.03 8.42 15.75
N VAL A 50 -10.82 9.71 15.96
CA VAL A 50 -9.50 10.32 16.18
C VAL A 50 -9.60 11.50 17.13
N ARG A 51 -8.48 11.92 17.71
CA ARG A 51 -8.38 13.12 18.56
C ARG A 51 -7.73 14.26 17.81
N VAL A 52 -8.49 15.33 17.61
CA VAL A 52 -8.04 16.57 16.97
C VAL A 52 -7.44 17.49 18.01
N ILE A 53 -6.22 17.95 17.75
CA ILE A 53 -5.55 18.97 18.57
C ILE A 53 -6.20 20.32 18.26
N ASN A 54 -6.56 21.05 19.30
CA ASN A 54 -7.06 22.42 19.20
C ASN A 54 -6.01 23.36 19.82
N PRO A 55 -4.99 23.78 19.07
CA PRO A 55 -3.88 24.52 19.60
C PRO A 55 -4.27 25.97 19.92
N PRO A 56 -3.52 26.67 20.79
CA PRO A 56 -3.72 28.09 21.04
C PRO A 56 -3.52 28.93 19.76
N ALA A 57 -4.06 30.13 19.73
CA ALA A 57 -3.96 31.01 18.55
C ALA A 57 -2.51 31.38 18.19
N ARG A 58 -1.60 31.42 19.17
CA ARG A 58 -0.16 31.74 19.03
C ARG A 58 0.69 30.84 19.91
N GLY A 59 1.99 30.77 19.63
CA GLY A 59 2.95 29.99 20.40
C GLY A 59 3.13 28.59 19.81
N SER A 60 3.41 27.64 20.66
CA SER A 60 3.60 26.24 20.24
C SER A 60 2.92 25.28 21.20
N VAL A 61 2.54 24.13 20.69
CA VAL A 61 2.05 22.99 21.46
C VAL A 61 2.80 21.74 21.02
N THR A 62 3.14 20.90 21.97
CA THR A 62 3.68 19.57 21.71
C THR A 62 2.62 18.54 22.03
N THR A 63 2.38 17.62 21.14
CA THR A 63 1.44 16.52 21.33
C THR A 63 2.16 15.18 21.26
N THR A 64 1.69 14.23 22.05
CA THR A 64 2.21 12.86 22.06
C THR A 64 1.48 12.01 21.02
N LEU A 65 2.24 11.22 20.29
CA LEU A 65 1.75 10.17 19.41
C LEU A 65 1.99 8.81 20.08
N LYS A 66 0.99 7.95 20.06
CA LYS A 66 1.07 6.60 20.63
C LYS A 66 0.93 5.56 19.53
N GLY A 67 1.66 4.47 19.68
CA GLY A 67 1.51 3.29 18.85
C GLY A 67 0.12 2.67 18.96
N THR A 68 -0.40 2.24 17.84
CA THR A 68 -1.63 1.45 17.75
C THR A 68 -1.35 -0.02 18.08
N GLU A 69 -2.36 -0.88 17.98
CA GLU A 69 -2.21 -2.33 18.12
C GLU A 69 -1.20 -2.93 17.11
N LEU A 70 -1.03 -2.28 15.95
CA LEU A 70 -0.05 -2.70 14.94
C LEU A 70 1.40 -2.37 15.32
N ALA A 71 1.60 -1.35 16.14
CA ALA A 71 2.91 -0.88 16.57
C ALA A 71 2.91 -0.52 18.07
N PRO A 72 2.63 -1.46 18.98
CA PRO A 72 2.36 -1.15 20.39
C PRO A 72 3.56 -0.53 21.14
N ASN A 73 4.76 -0.76 20.65
CA ASN A 73 6.01 -0.22 21.22
C ASN A 73 6.42 1.11 20.57
N ALA A 74 5.70 1.58 19.57
CA ALA A 74 5.99 2.83 18.91
C ALA A 74 5.48 4.01 19.71
N SER A 75 6.23 5.10 19.67
CA SER A 75 5.88 6.38 20.28
C SER A 75 6.42 7.52 19.44
N GLY A 76 5.87 8.70 19.61
CA GLY A 76 6.34 9.86 18.91
C GLY A 76 5.83 11.14 19.56
N GLU A 77 6.31 12.26 19.06
CA GLU A 77 5.82 13.57 19.39
C GLU A 77 5.76 14.46 18.15
N ALA A 78 4.89 15.43 18.19
CA ALA A 78 4.80 16.46 17.17
C ALA A 78 4.72 17.83 17.85
N LYS A 79 5.64 18.72 17.51
CA LYS A 79 5.63 20.12 17.94
C LYS A 79 5.00 20.96 16.85
N LEU A 80 3.91 21.63 17.20
CA LEU A 80 3.16 22.51 16.34
C LEU A 80 3.47 23.96 16.71
N LYS A 81 4.08 24.72 15.81
CA LYS A 81 4.37 26.16 15.98
C LYS A 81 3.35 26.96 15.19
N MET A 82 2.57 27.76 15.88
CA MET A 82 1.50 28.58 15.31
C MET A 82 2.07 29.84 14.66
N GLY A 83 2.17 29.85 13.34
CA GLY A 83 2.45 31.04 12.55
C GLY A 83 1.21 31.89 12.27
N ALA A 84 1.38 33.03 11.60
CA ALA A 84 0.27 33.90 11.22
C ALA A 84 -0.69 33.23 10.21
N VAL A 85 -0.12 32.53 9.22
CA VAL A 85 -0.87 31.92 8.10
C VAL A 85 -0.86 30.39 8.18
N GLU A 86 0.26 29.81 8.60
CA GLU A 86 0.46 28.37 8.59
C GLU A 86 0.99 27.84 9.94
N VAL A 87 0.83 26.56 10.17
CA VAL A 87 1.41 25.81 11.29
C VAL A 87 2.65 25.09 10.78
N THR A 88 3.78 25.30 11.44
CA THR A 88 4.98 24.48 11.23
C THR A 88 4.92 23.26 12.13
N ILE A 89 5.18 22.10 11.59
CA ILE A 89 5.10 20.80 12.26
C ILE A 89 6.50 20.21 12.27
N GLU A 90 7.04 19.93 13.45
CA GLU A 90 8.27 19.17 13.66
C GLU A 90 7.86 17.88 14.37
N ALA A 91 7.94 16.75 13.68
CA ALA A 91 7.49 15.46 14.23
C ALA A 91 8.61 14.44 14.23
N GLN A 92 8.65 13.61 15.26
CA GLN A 92 9.54 12.48 15.36
C GLN A 92 8.82 11.25 15.92
N ALA A 93 9.24 10.07 15.49
CA ALA A 93 8.70 8.79 15.94
C ALA A 93 9.84 7.79 16.15
N SER A 94 9.70 6.93 17.17
CA SER A 94 10.61 5.85 17.50
C SER A 94 9.85 4.56 17.79
N GLY A 95 10.56 3.42 17.82
CA GLY A 95 9.94 2.12 18.04
C GLY A 95 9.10 1.60 16.87
N LEU A 96 9.07 2.32 15.75
CA LEU A 96 8.55 1.82 14.49
C LEU A 96 9.61 0.88 13.88
N GLY A 97 9.18 -0.27 13.40
CA GLY A 97 10.01 -1.12 12.54
C GLY A 97 10.22 -0.49 11.15
N THR A 98 10.82 -1.23 10.24
CA THR A 98 10.78 -0.84 8.82
C THR A 98 9.34 -0.93 8.29
N PRO A 99 8.90 -0.07 7.37
CA PRO A 99 7.54 -0.16 6.81
C PRO A 99 7.21 -1.55 6.28
N GLY A 100 8.18 -2.24 5.66
CA GLY A 100 8.05 -3.60 5.14
C GLY A 100 7.75 -4.68 6.20
N SER A 101 7.90 -4.39 7.49
CA SER A 101 7.51 -5.33 8.57
C SER A 101 5.99 -5.53 8.66
N TYR A 102 5.19 -4.62 8.12
CA TYR A 102 3.73 -4.72 8.02
C TYR A 102 3.25 -5.41 6.73
N GLY A 103 4.17 -5.73 5.85
CA GLY A 103 3.94 -6.39 4.57
C GLY A 103 4.91 -5.87 3.51
N ALA A 104 5.39 -6.76 2.63
CA ALA A 104 6.42 -6.45 1.63
C ALA A 104 6.03 -5.32 0.65
N GLN A 105 4.76 -4.94 0.60
CA GLN A 105 4.27 -3.84 -0.22
C GLN A 105 4.49 -2.46 0.41
N PHE A 106 4.78 -2.36 1.70
CA PHE A 106 4.93 -1.07 2.38
C PHE A 106 6.39 -0.61 2.36
N GLU A 107 6.62 0.62 1.87
CA GLU A 107 7.96 1.18 1.66
C GLU A 107 8.21 2.48 2.43
N THR A 108 7.15 3.08 3.00
CA THR A 108 7.26 4.39 3.65
C THR A 108 6.22 4.56 4.77
N TYR A 109 6.50 5.47 5.69
CA TYR A 109 5.50 6.01 6.60
C TYR A 109 5.02 7.36 6.11
N VAL A 110 3.70 7.54 6.07
CA VAL A 110 3.08 8.82 5.69
C VAL A 110 2.33 9.40 6.87
N MET A 111 2.58 10.67 7.14
CA MET A 111 1.87 11.43 8.17
C MET A 111 0.74 12.23 7.56
N TRP A 112 -0.40 12.22 8.26
CA TRP A 112 -1.65 12.84 7.83
C TRP A 112 -2.17 13.81 8.89
N ALA A 113 -2.74 14.91 8.44
CA ALA A 113 -3.54 15.83 9.24
C ALA A 113 -5.03 15.57 8.96
N ILE A 114 -5.83 15.43 10.02
CA ILE A 114 -7.26 15.18 9.93
C ILE A 114 -7.99 16.30 10.64
N THR A 115 -8.83 17.05 9.91
CA THR A 115 -9.59 18.17 10.46
C THR A 115 -10.74 17.72 11.38
N PRO A 116 -11.33 18.61 12.19
CA PRO A 116 -12.54 18.30 12.94
C PRO A 116 -13.72 17.83 12.07
N ALA A 117 -13.77 18.25 10.80
CA ALA A 117 -14.77 17.84 9.82
C ALA A 117 -14.42 16.51 9.10
N GLY A 118 -13.38 15.79 9.55
CA GLY A 118 -12.97 14.51 8.97
C GLY A 118 -12.21 14.62 7.65
N ARG A 119 -11.88 15.82 7.16
CA ARG A 119 -11.07 15.95 5.94
C ARG A 119 -9.63 15.59 6.22
N VAL A 120 -9.06 14.80 5.32
CA VAL A 120 -7.69 14.26 5.41
C VAL A 120 -6.76 15.04 4.50
N PHE A 121 -5.60 15.46 5.03
CA PHE A 121 -4.53 16.11 4.28
C PHE A 121 -3.23 15.38 4.53
N LYS A 122 -2.48 15.09 3.48
CA LYS A 122 -1.16 14.51 3.58
C LYS A 122 -0.16 15.59 4.03
N LEU A 123 0.54 15.36 5.14
CA LEU A 123 1.63 16.21 5.61
C LEU A 123 2.95 15.87 4.93
N GLY A 124 3.20 14.60 4.67
CA GLY A 124 4.40 14.13 3.97
C GLY A 124 4.79 12.70 4.35
N ALA A 125 5.80 12.19 3.66
CA ALA A 125 6.48 10.96 4.05
C ALA A 125 7.51 11.26 5.14
N MET A 126 7.61 10.39 6.13
CA MET A 126 8.62 10.50 7.18
C MET A 126 9.96 9.95 6.69
N GLU A 127 11.03 10.65 6.99
CA GLU A 127 12.39 10.25 6.65
C GLU A 127 13.00 9.41 7.77
N ALA A 128 13.64 8.30 7.41
CA ALA A 128 14.37 7.49 8.37
C ALA A 128 15.69 8.18 8.76
N LYS A 129 15.92 8.33 10.07
CA LYS A 129 17.17 8.85 10.65
C LYS A 129 17.64 7.93 11.78
N GLY A 130 18.53 7.00 11.45
CA GLY A 130 18.95 5.96 12.35
C GLY A 130 17.77 5.07 12.77
N ASN A 131 17.45 5.05 14.06
CA ASN A 131 16.32 4.28 14.62
C ASN A 131 15.03 5.09 14.78
N ARG A 132 14.95 6.28 14.18
CA ARG A 132 13.80 7.20 14.25
C ARG A 132 13.30 7.52 12.86
N PHE A 133 12.08 8.03 12.82
CA PHE A 133 11.47 8.63 11.65
C PHE A 133 11.11 10.07 11.96
N GLU A 134 11.45 11.01 11.07
CA GLU A 134 11.24 12.44 11.28
C GLU A 134 10.47 13.05 10.10
N LEU A 135 9.71 14.10 10.38
CA LEU A 135 9.04 14.92 9.38
C LEU A 135 9.03 16.38 9.80
N ASN A 136 9.46 17.24 8.88
CA ASN A 136 9.21 18.68 8.95
C ASN A 136 8.19 19.04 7.87
N ALA A 137 7.07 19.62 8.29
CA ALA A 137 5.97 19.94 7.39
C ALA A 137 5.32 21.29 7.74
N LYS A 138 4.47 21.74 6.84
CA LYS A 138 3.64 22.94 7.04
C LYS A 138 2.19 22.61 6.72
N SER A 139 1.27 23.25 7.43
CA SER A 139 -0.17 23.10 7.22
C SER A 139 -0.87 24.44 7.31
N ALA A 140 -1.74 24.71 6.34
CA ALA A 140 -2.66 25.85 6.42
C ALA A 140 -3.82 25.58 7.41
N VAL A 141 -4.07 24.30 7.74
CA VAL A 141 -5.07 23.91 8.72
C VAL A 141 -4.47 24.04 10.12
N ARG A 142 -5.17 24.67 11.04
CA ARG A 142 -4.68 24.96 12.39
C ARG A 142 -5.06 23.88 13.42
N SER A 143 -6.27 23.35 13.32
CA SER A 143 -6.80 22.32 14.22
C SER A 143 -6.89 21.01 13.47
N PHE A 144 -6.11 20.00 13.86
CA PHE A 144 -6.09 18.69 13.22
C PHE A 144 -5.59 17.60 14.16
N ALA A 145 -6.00 16.39 13.88
CA ALA A 145 -5.35 15.20 14.43
C ALA A 145 -4.15 14.82 13.57
N ILE A 146 -3.18 14.13 14.16
CA ILE A 146 -2.07 13.50 13.44
C ILE A 146 -2.25 12.00 13.50
N VAL A 147 -2.14 11.37 12.33
CA VAL A 147 -2.13 9.92 12.15
C VAL A 147 -0.94 9.57 11.26
N VAL A 148 -0.27 8.46 11.55
CA VAL A 148 0.80 7.92 10.71
C VAL A 148 0.40 6.55 10.23
N THR A 149 0.54 6.30 8.93
CA THR A 149 0.26 5.02 8.28
C THR A 149 1.49 4.46 7.59
N ALA A 150 1.62 3.13 7.52
CA ALA A 150 2.54 2.50 6.60
C ALA A 150 1.89 2.42 5.22
N GLU A 151 2.59 2.92 4.20
CA GLU A 151 2.08 3.07 2.83
C GLU A 151 3.07 2.48 1.81
N PRO A 152 2.58 2.01 0.66
CA PRO A 152 3.45 1.43 -0.36
C PRO A 152 4.32 2.47 -1.08
N TYR A 153 3.91 3.72 -1.10
CA TYR A 153 4.63 4.85 -1.71
C TYR A 153 4.11 6.18 -1.13
N GLN A 154 4.93 7.21 -1.22
CA GLN A 154 4.58 8.54 -0.67
C GLN A 154 3.51 9.29 -1.47
N GLN A 155 3.20 8.89 -2.71
CA GLN A 155 2.23 9.55 -3.59
C GLN A 155 0.78 9.17 -3.31
N VAL A 156 0.53 8.25 -2.36
CA VAL A 156 -0.83 7.90 -1.92
C VAL A 156 -1.67 9.14 -1.63
N THR A 157 -2.96 9.08 -1.95
CA THR A 157 -3.89 10.20 -1.82
C THR A 157 -4.80 10.11 -0.60
N ARG A 158 -4.92 8.92 -0.01
CA ARG A 158 -5.69 8.64 1.21
C ARG A 158 -4.95 7.67 2.11
N PRO A 159 -5.11 7.78 3.44
CA PRO A 159 -4.52 6.81 4.36
C PRO A 159 -5.16 5.43 4.18
N ALA A 160 -4.32 4.40 4.27
CA ALA A 160 -4.74 3.01 4.34
C ALA A 160 -4.95 2.55 5.79
N ASP A 161 -5.28 1.28 5.96
CA ASP A 161 -5.59 0.67 7.26
C ASP A 161 -4.36 0.32 8.12
N MET A 162 -3.16 0.47 7.61
CA MET A 162 -1.93 0.26 8.37
C MET A 162 -1.57 1.48 9.24
N ILE A 163 -2.47 1.84 10.14
CA ILE A 163 -2.32 2.97 11.06
C ILE A 163 -1.40 2.55 12.20
N VAL A 164 -0.23 3.16 12.29
CA VAL A 164 0.82 2.79 13.26
C VAL A 164 0.93 3.75 14.43
N LEU A 165 0.64 5.04 14.24
CA LEU A 165 0.65 6.05 15.31
C LEU A 165 -0.56 6.96 15.19
N GLU A 166 -1.06 7.42 16.33
CA GLU A 166 -2.13 8.41 16.42
C GLU A 166 -1.98 9.30 17.66
N VAL A 167 -2.59 10.48 17.62
CA VAL A 167 -2.58 11.43 18.75
C VAL A 167 -3.28 10.84 19.96
N VAL A 168 -2.65 10.99 21.13
CA VAL A 168 -3.24 10.63 22.42
C VAL A 168 -4.28 11.68 22.84
N ALA A 169 -5.36 11.23 23.50
CA ALA A 169 -6.32 12.14 24.12
C ALA A 169 -5.65 13.00 25.20
N GLY A 170 -5.95 14.29 25.21
CA GLY A 170 -5.45 15.26 26.18
C GLY A 170 -6.39 16.44 26.29
N ASP A 171 -6.11 17.36 27.20
CA ASP A 171 -6.99 18.51 27.52
C ASP A 171 -7.26 19.43 26.33
N GLN A 172 -6.33 19.48 25.39
CA GLN A 172 -6.45 20.28 24.16
C GLN A 172 -6.94 19.47 22.95
N THR A 173 -7.58 18.32 23.18
CA THR A 173 -8.09 17.51 22.07
C THR A 173 -9.60 17.37 22.09
N VAL A 174 -10.22 17.36 20.90
CA VAL A 174 -11.63 17.10 20.70
C VAL A 174 -11.82 15.84 19.84
N ALA A 175 -12.96 15.16 20.03
CA ALA A 175 -13.28 13.98 19.25
C ALA A 175 -13.65 14.38 17.82
N ALA A 176 -13.16 13.62 16.86
CA ALA A 176 -13.54 13.68 15.45
C ALA A 176 -13.50 12.28 14.85
N SER A 177 -13.90 12.15 13.61
CA SER A 177 -13.75 10.91 12.85
C SER A 177 -13.31 11.21 11.43
N TYR A 178 -12.68 10.24 10.79
CA TYR A 178 -12.25 10.33 9.40
C TYR A 178 -12.44 9.00 8.69
N GLU A 179 -12.41 9.04 7.37
CA GLU A 179 -12.48 7.86 6.53
C GLU A 179 -11.10 7.45 6.03
N PHE A 180 -10.80 6.16 6.07
CA PHE A 180 -9.59 5.57 5.53
C PHE A 180 -9.93 4.37 4.65
N LEU A 181 -8.97 3.93 3.85
CA LEU A 181 -9.13 2.80 2.94
C LEU A 181 -8.70 1.49 3.60
N LYS A 182 -9.67 0.66 3.98
CA LYS A 182 -9.42 -0.70 4.44
C LYS A 182 -9.21 -1.64 3.25
N GLY A 183 -8.15 -2.45 3.31
CA GLY A 183 -7.82 -3.40 2.25
C GLY A 183 -7.37 -2.75 0.94
N ALA A 184 -6.88 -1.51 0.99
CA ALA A 184 -6.41 -0.78 -0.20
C ALA A 184 -5.21 -1.46 -0.86
N TYR A 185 -4.39 -2.13 -0.07
CA TYR A 185 -3.18 -2.79 -0.50
C TYR A 185 -3.19 -4.23 0.00
N ALA A 186 -3.83 -5.08 -0.79
CA ALA A 186 -3.82 -6.50 -0.56
C ALA A 186 -2.39 -7.00 -0.32
N PRO A 187 -2.18 -7.98 0.56
CA PRO A 187 -0.90 -8.65 0.66
C PRO A 187 -0.59 -9.19 -0.74
N VAL A 188 0.28 -8.49 -1.41
CA VAL A 188 0.79 -8.93 -2.70
C VAL A 188 1.72 -10.06 -2.36
N GLY A 189 1.15 -11.27 -2.34
CA GLY A 189 1.91 -12.48 -2.11
C GLY A 189 3.18 -12.45 -2.95
N TYR A 190 4.19 -13.12 -2.51
CA TYR A 190 5.58 -13.27 -3.00
C TYR A 190 5.82 -13.28 -4.53
N LEU A 191 4.83 -12.95 -5.34
CA LEU A 191 4.84 -13.15 -6.77
C LEU A 191 5.77 -12.22 -7.54
N PHE A 192 6.27 -11.15 -6.99
CA PHE A 192 7.19 -10.27 -7.70
C PHE A 192 7.98 -9.35 -6.77
N SER A 193 9.11 -9.80 -6.32
CA SER A 193 10.23 -8.91 -6.22
C SER A 193 11.22 -9.24 -7.33
N PRO A 194 11.19 -8.58 -8.49
CA PRO A 194 12.30 -8.63 -9.42
C PRO A 194 13.56 -8.00 -8.82
N LEU A 195 13.43 -7.39 -7.64
CA LEU A 195 14.44 -6.68 -6.88
C LEU A 195 14.92 -7.44 -5.64
N ASP A 196 14.63 -8.72 -5.54
CA ASP A 196 15.10 -9.62 -4.46
C ASP A 196 16.62 -9.82 -4.48
N THR A 197 17.32 -8.89 -5.09
CA THR A 197 18.77 -8.94 -5.28
C THR A 197 19.56 -8.37 -4.12
N GLY A 198 18.96 -8.03 -2.97
CA GLY A 198 19.69 -7.52 -1.81
C GLY A 198 20.50 -6.23 -2.05
N ALA A 199 20.52 -5.72 -3.27
CA ALA A 199 21.20 -4.50 -3.64
C ALA A 199 20.29 -3.32 -3.38
N GLY A 200 20.74 -2.35 -2.57
CA GLY A 200 20.00 -1.17 -2.15
C GLY A 200 19.52 -0.32 -3.32
N TYR A 201 18.39 -0.70 -3.90
CA TYR A 201 17.68 0.18 -4.82
C TYR A 201 17.17 1.40 -4.06
N PRO A 202 17.26 2.61 -4.65
CA PRO A 202 16.64 3.79 -4.08
C PRO A 202 15.14 3.58 -3.82
N SER A 203 14.64 4.12 -2.73
CA SER A 203 13.24 3.96 -2.34
C SER A 203 12.24 4.40 -3.41
N GLN A 204 12.58 5.43 -4.19
CA GLN A 204 11.76 5.91 -5.31
C GLN A 204 11.56 4.83 -6.38
N ILE A 205 12.58 4.00 -6.63
CA ILE A 205 12.49 2.91 -7.59
C ILE A 205 11.58 1.80 -7.05
N LEU A 206 11.75 1.42 -5.79
CA LEU A 206 10.90 0.41 -5.13
C LEU A 206 9.43 0.86 -5.13
N GLN A 207 9.18 2.12 -4.77
CA GLN A 207 7.85 2.72 -4.78
C GLN A 207 7.22 2.74 -6.17
N MET A 208 8.00 3.04 -7.21
CA MET A 208 7.53 3.00 -8.61
C MET A 208 7.08 1.59 -9.03
N TYR A 209 7.87 0.56 -8.73
CA TYR A 209 7.50 -0.83 -8.98
C TYR A 209 6.23 -1.22 -8.23
N ASN A 210 6.10 -0.84 -6.96
CA ASN A 210 4.92 -1.13 -6.15
C ASN A 210 3.67 -0.44 -6.70
N ALA A 211 3.76 0.83 -7.07
CA ALA A 211 2.63 1.58 -7.63
C ALA A 211 2.14 0.96 -8.95
N ARG A 212 3.07 0.61 -9.86
CA ARG A 212 2.75 -0.09 -11.12
C ARG A 212 2.00 -1.39 -10.85
N ARG A 213 2.49 -2.19 -9.92
CA ARG A 213 1.89 -3.48 -9.56
C ARG A 213 0.50 -3.31 -8.96
N ILE A 214 0.34 -2.39 -8.01
CA ILE A 214 -0.93 -2.11 -7.35
C ILE A 214 -1.96 -1.59 -8.37
N ALA A 215 -1.59 -0.67 -9.24
CA ALA A 215 -2.46 -0.19 -10.30
C ALA A 215 -2.84 -1.30 -11.31
N THR A 216 -1.91 -2.22 -11.61
CA THR A 216 -2.17 -3.40 -12.43
C THR A 216 -3.22 -4.31 -11.79
N LEU A 217 -3.08 -4.61 -10.49
CA LEU A 217 -4.02 -5.45 -9.74
C LEU A 217 -5.39 -4.80 -9.60
N ALA A 218 -5.45 -3.47 -9.53
CA ALA A 218 -6.69 -2.70 -9.57
C ALA A 218 -7.38 -2.70 -10.95
N GLY A 219 -6.75 -3.27 -11.98
CA GLY A 219 -7.30 -3.30 -13.34
C GLY A 219 -7.07 -2.04 -14.17
N ALA A 220 -6.12 -1.19 -13.76
CA ALA A 220 -5.92 0.14 -14.37
C ALA A 220 -5.18 0.14 -15.72
N LYS A 221 -4.72 -0.99 -16.27
CA LYS A 221 -3.87 -1.06 -17.47
C LYS A 221 -4.45 -0.34 -18.70
N GLY A 222 -5.76 -0.26 -18.84
CA GLY A 222 -6.44 0.45 -19.95
C GLY A 222 -6.49 1.97 -19.76
N ASN A 223 -6.13 2.50 -18.60
CA ASN A 223 -6.22 3.92 -18.28
C ASN A 223 -5.05 4.71 -18.87
N ASP A 224 -5.31 5.93 -19.36
CA ASP A 224 -4.25 6.74 -19.98
C ASP A 224 -3.16 7.15 -18.96
N ASN A 225 -3.52 7.40 -17.69
CA ASN A 225 -2.52 7.61 -16.66
C ASN A 225 -1.63 6.39 -16.46
N PHE A 226 -2.17 5.15 -16.57
CA PHE A 226 -1.35 3.96 -16.50
C PHE A 226 -0.35 3.88 -17.65
N LYS A 227 -0.78 4.21 -18.89
CA LYS A 227 0.11 4.23 -20.05
C LYS A 227 1.24 5.24 -19.89
N MET A 228 0.92 6.46 -19.43
CA MET A 228 1.93 7.50 -19.15
C MET A 228 2.91 7.04 -18.05
N GLY A 229 2.41 6.41 -17.00
CA GLY A 229 3.24 5.80 -15.95
C GLY A 229 4.16 4.71 -16.49
N ASP A 230 3.65 3.88 -17.41
CA ASP A 230 4.39 2.76 -18.02
C ASP A 230 5.51 3.25 -18.98
N GLU A 231 5.25 4.32 -19.73
CA GLU A 231 6.27 4.98 -20.55
C GLU A 231 7.42 5.52 -19.71
N LEU A 232 7.09 6.23 -18.61
CA LEU A 232 8.10 6.72 -17.67
C LEU A 232 8.84 5.57 -16.98
N PHE A 233 8.14 4.53 -16.56
CA PHE A 233 8.73 3.33 -15.98
C PHE A 233 9.79 2.73 -16.90
N ASN A 234 9.46 2.51 -18.16
CA ASN A 234 10.39 1.96 -19.15
C ASN A 234 11.57 2.91 -19.41
N SER A 235 11.34 4.22 -19.43
CA SER A 235 12.40 5.23 -19.55
C SER A 235 13.36 5.21 -18.37
N VAL A 236 12.84 5.09 -17.13
CA VAL A 236 13.64 4.98 -15.90
C VAL A 236 14.53 3.75 -15.94
N ILE A 237 13.96 2.58 -16.24
CA ILE A 237 14.71 1.33 -16.27
C ILE A 237 15.80 1.37 -17.35
N SER A 238 15.44 1.74 -18.58
CA SER A 238 16.41 1.82 -19.69
C SER A 238 17.50 2.84 -19.44
N SER A 239 17.19 3.95 -18.77
CA SER A 239 18.21 4.98 -18.44
C SER A 239 19.13 4.53 -17.32
N ALA A 240 18.60 3.87 -16.29
CA ALA A 240 19.40 3.29 -15.20
C ALA A 240 20.35 2.20 -15.71
N GLU A 241 19.88 1.33 -16.62
CA GLU A 241 20.70 0.28 -17.25
C GLU A 241 21.84 0.88 -18.08
N ARG A 242 21.56 1.90 -18.91
CA ARG A 242 22.58 2.58 -19.73
C ARG A 242 23.62 3.29 -18.89
N GLN A 243 23.17 3.99 -17.83
CA GLN A 243 24.05 4.82 -16.99
C GLN A 243 24.69 4.01 -15.85
N LYS A 244 24.22 2.78 -15.59
CA LYS A 244 24.63 1.90 -14.48
C LYS A 244 24.55 2.60 -13.11
N LYS A 245 23.65 3.59 -12.97
CA LYS A 245 23.41 4.37 -11.74
C LYS A 245 22.04 5.02 -11.77
N PHE A 246 21.55 5.37 -10.59
CA PHE A 246 20.33 6.16 -10.39
C PHE A 246 20.72 7.62 -10.14
N THR A 247 20.50 8.48 -11.12
CA THR A 247 20.69 9.93 -10.99
C THR A 247 19.43 10.60 -10.44
N ASP A 248 19.53 11.84 -9.94
CA ASP A 248 18.38 12.61 -9.45
C ASP A 248 17.28 12.75 -10.52
N VAL A 249 17.69 12.89 -11.80
CA VAL A 249 16.75 12.94 -12.93
C VAL A 249 15.97 11.63 -13.06
N ILE A 250 16.66 10.48 -12.99
CA ILE A 250 16.03 9.15 -13.05
C ILE A 250 15.10 8.96 -11.85
N LEU A 251 15.54 9.35 -10.65
CA LEU A 251 14.72 9.25 -9.44
C LEU A 251 13.50 10.18 -9.52
N GLY A 252 13.64 11.39 -10.06
CA GLY A 252 12.51 12.28 -10.31
C GLY A 252 11.49 11.71 -11.30
N GLN A 253 11.95 11.04 -12.36
CA GLN A 253 11.07 10.34 -13.29
C GLN A 253 10.35 9.14 -12.62
N ALA A 254 11.02 8.42 -11.74
CA ALA A 254 10.40 7.33 -10.97
C ALA A 254 9.28 7.84 -10.05
N VAL A 255 9.48 8.99 -9.40
CA VAL A 255 8.43 9.67 -8.61
C VAL A 255 7.24 10.04 -9.50
N SER A 256 7.49 10.61 -10.69
CA SER A 256 6.43 10.97 -11.64
C SER A 256 5.66 9.74 -12.13
N ALA A 257 6.35 8.64 -12.46
CA ALA A 257 5.70 7.38 -12.82
C ALA A 257 4.79 6.86 -11.71
N THR A 258 5.25 6.93 -10.44
CA THR A 258 4.48 6.55 -9.26
C THR A 258 3.18 7.36 -9.14
N GLN A 259 3.24 8.68 -9.39
CA GLN A 259 2.06 9.57 -9.39
C GLN A 259 1.04 9.16 -10.47
N TYR A 260 1.49 8.84 -11.65
CA TYR A 260 0.62 8.39 -12.74
C TYR A 260 -0.05 7.04 -12.43
N PHE A 261 0.68 6.08 -11.88
CA PHE A 261 0.09 4.80 -11.45
C PHE A 261 -0.93 4.98 -10.33
N GLU A 262 -0.67 5.86 -9.37
CA GLU A 262 -1.64 6.17 -8.32
C GLU A 262 -2.89 6.83 -8.90
N ALA A 263 -2.75 7.80 -9.79
CA ALA A 263 -3.87 8.45 -10.47
C ALA A 263 -4.70 7.45 -11.28
N ALA A 264 -4.06 6.49 -11.95
CA ALA A 264 -4.73 5.42 -12.67
C ALA A 264 -5.53 4.51 -11.71
N ARG A 265 -4.94 4.12 -10.59
CA ARG A 265 -5.57 3.31 -9.55
C ARG A 265 -6.81 4.01 -8.97
N VAL A 266 -6.66 5.24 -8.54
CA VAL A 266 -7.73 6.06 -7.95
C VAL A 266 -8.93 6.17 -8.90
N LYS A 267 -8.68 6.41 -10.20
CA LYS A 267 -9.73 6.54 -11.21
C LYS A 267 -10.53 5.25 -11.41
N VAL A 268 -9.88 4.09 -11.31
CA VAL A 268 -10.54 2.78 -11.49
C VAL A 268 -11.29 2.35 -10.24
N VAL A 269 -10.73 2.62 -9.07
CA VAL A 269 -11.34 2.24 -7.78
C VAL A 269 -12.43 3.21 -7.35
N GLY A 270 -12.49 4.41 -7.93
CA GLY A 270 -13.56 5.39 -7.70
C GLY A 270 -13.47 6.11 -6.34
N ILE A 271 -12.25 6.32 -5.83
CA ILE A 271 -11.97 6.92 -4.50
C ILE A 271 -11.10 8.17 -4.57
#